data_7df72f5b477b173524515e394efbfc3f
#
_entry.id   7df72f5b477b173524515e394efbfc3f
#
_cell.length_a   1.000
_cell.length_b   1.000
_cell.length_c   1.000
_cell.angle_alpha   90.00
_cell.angle_beta   90.00
_cell.angle_gamma   90.00
#
_symmetry.space_group_name_H-M   'P 1'
#
loop_
_entity.id
_entity.type
_entity.pdbx_description
1 polymer ?
#
loop_
_entity_poly.entity_id
_entity_poly.type
_entity_poly.pdbx_seq_one_letter_code
_entity_poly.pdbx_strand_id
1 'polypeptide(L)'
;AQALSELGVDVIEAGFPIASPGDFESVRQIAQTVRGSIICGLARCNDKDIDRAWEALKHAPQARIHVFLATSAIHREFKLRMSTDEIVERAVAGVRRAAGYCDDVEFSPEDACRTEHDFLCRVVEAAIDAGATTINIPDTVGYATPSEVFDRIKMLRDRVPNIDRAVISTHCHDDLGMATANSLAAVAAGAGQIECTINGIGERAGNAALEEVVMAMKTRSDFFHCQTRIDSKRLVPTSRLVSKTTGLNIQRNKSIVGRNAFAHESGIHQDGMLKERSTYEIMSPADVGFNKTDLVLGKHSGRAALADRARVLGYTLSGEQLQQVFERFKELADKKKELYDGDIVALVQQQISTTNDPQWTLVDYEVTSSSGKTPHVKLTLRHGEQERTETVQQGDGPIDAAFWAVEKITGIEVVCKDYQVRSATLGRDAIGEVNLEVEYKGRSYRGTGASTDTVESTILAILGAVNRIAADQPN
;
A
#
# COMPACT_ATOMS: atom_id res chain seq x y z
N ALA A 1 -5.00 14.19 0.61
CA ALA A 1 -4.41 15.28 1.39
C ALA A 1 -4.77 15.17 2.88
N GLN A 2 -6.05 15.02 3.25
CA GLN A 2 -6.44 14.93 4.65
C GLN A 2 -5.77 13.77 5.39
N ALA A 3 -5.74 12.58 4.80
CA ALA A 3 -5.06 11.42 5.38
C ALA A 3 -3.54 11.64 5.55
N LEU A 4 -2.90 12.41 4.68
CA LEU A 4 -1.49 12.80 4.82
C LEU A 4 -1.29 13.75 6.01
N SER A 5 -2.18 14.72 6.18
CA SER A 5 -2.12 15.62 7.33
C SER A 5 -2.34 14.87 8.66
N GLU A 6 -3.30 13.93 8.69
CA GLU A 6 -3.54 13.06 9.85
C GLU A 6 -2.39 12.07 10.10
N LEU A 7 -1.67 11.67 9.06
CA LEU A 7 -0.44 10.88 9.17
C LEU A 7 0.70 11.68 9.82
N GLY A 8 0.64 13.02 9.76
CA GLY A 8 1.65 13.91 10.33
C GLY A 8 2.66 14.46 9.31
N VAL A 9 2.32 14.47 8.02
CA VAL A 9 3.14 15.09 6.96
C VAL A 9 3.22 16.60 7.20
N ASP A 10 4.43 17.15 7.20
CA ASP A 10 4.69 18.57 7.49
C ASP A 10 4.23 19.48 6.35
N VAL A 11 4.58 19.13 5.11
CA VAL A 11 4.27 19.88 3.90
C VAL A 11 3.58 18.94 2.90
N ILE A 12 2.46 19.36 2.34
CA ILE A 12 1.75 18.66 1.27
C ILE A 12 1.83 19.47 0.00
N GLU A 13 2.67 19.04 -0.95
CA GLU A 13 2.66 19.62 -2.29
C GLU A 13 1.42 19.09 -3.02
N ALA A 14 0.43 19.98 -3.12
CA ALA A 14 -0.92 19.61 -3.53
C ALA A 14 -1.09 19.54 -5.06
N GLY A 15 -0.16 20.10 -5.82
CA GLY A 15 -0.16 20.04 -7.27
C GLY A 15 0.43 21.27 -7.96
N PHE A 16 0.15 21.35 -9.27
CA PHE A 16 0.69 22.38 -10.18
C PHE A 16 -0.46 23.24 -10.75
N PRO A 17 -0.87 24.33 -10.07
CA PRO A 17 -2.12 25.07 -10.34
C PRO A 17 -2.27 25.65 -11.74
N ILE A 18 -1.14 25.87 -12.45
CA ILE A 18 -1.18 26.39 -13.82
C ILE A 18 -1.44 25.29 -14.87
N ALA A 19 -1.27 24.01 -14.52
CA ALA A 19 -1.35 22.91 -15.47
C ALA A 19 -2.73 22.78 -16.10
N SER A 20 -3.80 22.89 -15.27
CA SER A 20 -5.19 22.86 -15.73
C SER A 20 -6.13 23.56 -14.74
N PRO A 21 -7.37 23.90 -15.18
CA PRO A 21 -8.42 24.36 -14.26
C PRO A 21 -8.73 23.35 -13.14
N GLY A 22 -8.66 22.05 -13.45
CA GLY A 22 -8.88 20.97 -12.47
C GLY A 22 -7.79 20.90 -11.40
N ASP A 23 -6.52 21.03 -11.79
CA ASP A 23 -5.38 21.09 -10.86
C ASP A 23 -5.49 22.33 -9.96
N PHE A 24 -5.81 23.47 -10.53
CA PHE A 24 -6.06 24.68 -9.74
C PHE A 24 -7.13 24.49 -8.69
N GLU A 25 -8.29 23.97 -9.09
CA GLU A 25 -9.41 23.74 -8.18
C GLU A 25 -9.08 22.72 -7.10
N SER A 26 -8.33 21.67 -7.44
CA SER A 26 -7.86 20.65 -6.49
C SER A 26 -6.96 21.26 -5.42
N VAL A 27 -5.95 22.05 -5.83
CA VAL A 27 -5.06 22.74 -4.88
C VAL A 27 -5.84 23.74 -4.02
N ARG A 28 -6.77 24.50 -4.62
CA ARG A 28 -7.61 25.45 -3.90
C ARG A 28 -8.48 24.77 -2.83
N GLN A 29 -9.13 23.64 -3.15
CA GLN A 29 -9.94 22.89 -2.21
C GLN A 29 -9.09 22.31 -1.06
N ILE A 30 -7.91 21.78 -1.36
CA ILE A 30 -6.97 21.30 -0.35
C ILE A 30 -6.56 22.44 0.58
N ALA A 31 -6.19 23.61 0.02
CA ALA A 31 -5.83 24.80 0.78
C ALA A 31 -6.96 25.28 1.72
N GLN A 32 -8.21 25.15 1.29
CA GLN A 32 -9.36 25.55 2.08
C GLN A 32 -9.75 24.56 3.17
N THR A 33 -9.49 23.26 2.99
CA THR A 33 -10.04 22.19 3.83
C THR A 33 -9.03 21.53 4.75
N VAL A 34 -7.78 21.35 4.30
CA VAL A 34 -6.76 20.65 5.08
C VAL A 34 -6.19 21.57 6.16
N ARG A 35 -5.97 21.00 7.34
CA ARG A 35 -5.38 21.67 8.51
C ARG A 35 -4.27 20.79 9.09
N GLY A 36 -3.28 21.41 9.72
CA GLY A 36 -2.18 20.68 10.39
C GLY A 36 -0.94 20.46 9.54
N SER A 37 -1.00 20.70 8.22
CA SER A 37 0.14 20.69 7.31
C SER A 37 0.23 22.01 6.55
N ILE A 38 1.43 22.40 6.13
CA ILE A 38 1.66 23.47 5.16
C ILE A 38 1.18 22.98 3.79
N ILE A 39 0.40 23.78 3.08
CA ILE A 39 -0.04 23.43 1.72
C ILE A 39 0.86 24.13 0.72
N CYS A 40 1.51 23.32 -0.11
CA CYS A 40 2.46 23.76 -1.12
C CYS A 40 1.87 23.66 -2.52
N GLY A 41 2.22 24.62 -3.37
CA GLY A 41 1.89 24.61 -4.80
C GLY A 41 3.12 24.85 -5.64
N LEU A 42 3.29 23.99 -6.66
CA LEU A 42 4.42 24.04 -7.59
C LEU A 42 4.22 25.14 -8.64
N ALA A 43 5.29 25.85 -8.98
CA ALA A 43 5.30 26.90 -9.99
C ALA A 43 6.63 26.91 -10.76
N ARG A 44 6.57 27.00 -12.09
CA ARG A 44 7.78 27.38 -12.86
C ARG A 44 8.19 28.79 -12.48
N CYS A 45 9.47 29.09 -12.63
CA CYS A 45 10.06 30.40 -12.33
C CYS A 45 9.62 31.44 -13.36
N ASN A 46 8.33 31.79 -13.36
CA ASN A 46 7.72 32.86 -14.14
C ASN A 46 6.49 33.43 -13.43
N ASP A 47 6.15 34.68 -13.73
CA ASP A 47 5.09 35.41 -13.05
C ASP A 47 3.74 34.76 -13.09
N LYS A 48 3.34 34.22 -14.24
CA LYS A 48 2.00 33.63 -14.42
C LYS A 48 1.80 32.39 -13.56
N ASP A 49 2.81 31.52 -13.48
CA ASP A 49 2.74 30.27 -12.71
C ASP A 49 2.71 30.60 -11.20
N ILE A 50 3.57 31.53 -10.75
CA ILE A 50 3.68 31.94 -9.35
C ILE A 50 2.39 32.61 -8.88
N ASP A 51 1.82 33.52 -9.67
CA ASP A 51 0.56 34.18 -9.38
C ASP A 51 -0.59 33.14 -9.27
N ARG A 52 -0.60 32.21 -10.22
CA ARG A 52 -1.62 31.16 -10.24
C ARG A 52 -1.52 30.23 -9.04
N ALA A 53 -0.29 29.91 -8.62
CA ALA A 53 -0.06 29.12 -7.41
C ALA A 53 -0.58 29.86 -6.17
N TRP A 54 -0.26 31.16 -6.05
CA TRP A 54 -0.76 31.97 -4.94
C TRP A 54 -2.28 32.08 -4.92
N GLU A 55 -2.93 32.29 -6.06
CA GLU A 55 -4.39 32.35 -6.13
C GLU A 55 -5.05 31.09 -5.57
N ALA A 56 -4.46 29.92 -5.79
CA ALA A 56 -4.96 28.66 -5.26
C ALA A 56 -4.65 28.50 -3.75
N LEU A 57 -3.51 28.99 -3.29
CA LEU A 57 -3.00 28.75 -1.94
C LEU A 57 -3.44 29.78 -0.90
N LYS A 58 -3.81 31.02 -1.30
CA LYS A 58 -4.04 32.17 -0.39
C LYS A 58 -5.07 31.95 0.72
N HIS A 59 -5.84 30.88 0.67
CA HIS A 59 -6.81 30.49 1.69
C HIS A 59 -6.30 29.41 2.66
N ALA A 60 -5.09 28.89 2.45
CA ALA A 60 -4.47 27.96 3.38
C ALA A 60 -4.03 28.70 4.66
N PRO A 61 -4.16 28.08 5.85
CA PRO A 61 -3.63 28.65 7.08
C PRO A 61 -2.12 28.87 7.05
N GLN A 62 -1.41 27.96 6.38
CA GLN A 62 0.02 28.01 6.11
C GLN A 62 0.23 27.59 4.66
N ALA A 63 0.81 28.46 3.86
CA ALA A 63 1.04 28.25 2.44
C ALA A 63 2.52 28.33 2.11
N ARG A 64 2.95 27.47 1.18
CA ARG A 64 4.29 27.51 0.57
C ARG A 64 4.15 27.60 -0.95
N ILE A 65 4.95 28.45 -1.58
CA ILE A 65 5.12 28.44 -3.04
C ILE A 65 6.45 27.77 -3.34
N HIS A 66 6.40 26.68 -4.13
CA HIS A 66 7.58 25.96 -4.58
C HIS A 66 7.91 26.39 -6.01
N VAL A 67 9.00 27.12 -6.18
CA VAL A 67 9.46 27.63 -7.48
C VAL A 67 10.61 26.78 -7.99
N PHE A 68 10.60 26.38 -9.25
CA PHE A 68 11.69 25.61 -9.84
C PHE A 68 12.21 26.20 -11.16
N LEU A 69 13.52 26.04 -11.40
CA LEU A 69 14.19 26.41 -12.62
C LEU A 69 15.38 25.49 -12.87
N ALA A 70 15.48 24.93 -14.08
CA ALA A 70 16.56 24.03 -14.41
C ALA A 70 17.92 24.76 -14.48
N THR A 71 18.95 24.09 -13.95
CA THR A 71 20.29 24.69 -13.79
C THR A 71 21.41 23.92 -14.49
N SER A 72 21.24 22.65 -14.82
CA SER A 72 22.26 21.83 -15.48
C SER A 72 22.61 22.34 -16.90
N ALA A 73 23.84 22.08 -17.33
CA ALA A 73 24.33 22.49 -18.66
C ALA A 73 23.40 22.04 -19.79
N ILE A 74 22.94 20.74 -19.72
CA ILE A 74 22.07 20.18 -20.76
C ILE A 74 20.72 20.89 -20.81
N HIS A 75 20.16 21.30 -19.67
CA HIS A 75 18.90 22.06 -19.65
C HIS A 75 19.07 23.49 -20.10
N ARG A 76 20.17 24.14 -19.71
CA ARG A 76 20.48 25.51 -20.16
C ARG A 76 20.64 25.58 -21.68
N GLU A 77 21.34 24.59 -22.26
CA GLU A 77 21.62 24.56 -23.70
C GLU A 77 20.38 24.22 -24.54
N PHE A 78 19.70 23.09 -24.19
CA PHE A 78 18.68 22.53 -25.08
C PHE A 78 17.25 22.93 -24.72
N LYS A 79 16.92 23.09 -23.40
CA LYS A 79 15.54 23.35 -22.92
C LYS A 79 15.30 24.87 -22.80
N LEU A 80 16.19 25.59 -22.09
CA LEU A 80 15.97 26.99 -21.72
C LEU A 80 16.64 27.95 -22.69
N ARG A 81 17.78 27.59 -23.27
CA ARG A 81 18.64 28.43 -24.11
C ARG A 81 19.03 29.71 -23.41
N MET A 82 19.52 29.58 -22.17
CA MET A 82 19.88 30.66 -21.27
C MET A 82 21.31 30.48 -20.78
N SER A 83 22.00 31.57 -20.61
CA SER A 83 23.30 31.64 -19.94
C SER A 83 23.16 31.41 -18.43
N THR A 84 24.27 31.18 -17.75
CA THR A 84 24.31 31.06 -16.29
C THR A 84 23.81 32.31 -15.59
N ASP A 85 24.13 33.51 -16.12
CA ASP A 85 23.70 34.79 -15.53
C ASP A 85 22.19 34.99 -15.66
N GLU A 86 21.62 34.70 -16.83
CA GLU A 86 20.16 34.76 -17.06
C GLU A 86 19.40 33.79 -16.16
N ILE A 87 19.96 32.58 -15.87
CA ILE A 87 19.37 31.63 -14.94
C ILE A 87 19.34 32.22 -13.52
N VAL A 88 20.44 32.81 -13.05
CA VAL A 88 20.49 33.40 -11.71
C VAL A 88 19.50 34.58 -11.62
N GLU A 89 19.48 35.48 -12.60
CA GLU A 89 18.55 36.61 -12.63
C GLU A 89 17.09 36.13 -12.58
N ARG A 90 16.76 35.10 -13.35
CA ARG A 90 15.42 34.54 -13.40
C ARG A 90 15.06 33.84 -12.09
N ALA A 91 15.97 33.08 -11.48
CA ALA A 91 15.75 32.45 -10.18
C ALA A 91 15.46 33.49 -9.10
N VAL A 92 16.29 34.56 -9.04
CA VAL A 92 16.12 35.69 -8.11
C VAL A 92 14.78 36.39 -8.32
N ALA A 93 14.38 36.66 -9.56
CA ALA A 93 13.13 37.33 -9.87
C ALA A 93 11.92 36.45 -9.43
N GLY A 94 11.95 35.15 -9.74
CA GLY A 94 10.86 34.23 -9.36
C GLY A 94 10.74 34.03 -7.85
N VAL A 95 11.85 33.83 -7.15
CA VAL A 95 11.86 33.71 -5.68
C VAL A 95 11.34 35.00 -5.01
N ARG A 96 11.82 36.18 -5.44
CA ARG A 96 11.32 37.46 -4.91
C ARG A 96 9.84 37.67 -5.14
N ARG A 97 9.32 37.22 -6.30
CA ARG A 97 7.89 37.33 -6.57
C ARG A 97 7.10 36.41 -5.62
N ALA A 98 7.53 35.17 -5.42
CA ALA A 98 6.90 34.24 -4.49
C ALA A 98 6.95 34.76 -3.03
N ALA A 99 8.11 35.28 -2.60
CA ALA A 99 8.30 35.92 -1.29
C ALA A 99 7.44 37.18 -1.09
N GLY A 100 7.01 37.84 -2.17
CA GLY A 100 6.02 38.91 -2.10
C GLY A 100 4.60 38.46 -1.75
N TYR A 101 4.31 37.13 -1.81
CA TYR A 101 3.02 36.57 -1.49
C TYR A 101 2.98 35.83 -0.17
N CYS A 102 4.03 35.07 0.18
CA CYS A 102 4.13 34.32 1.43
C CYS A 102 5.56 34.24 1.95
N ASP A 103 5.71 34.05 3.26
CA ASP A 103 7.01 34.00 3.92
C ASP A 103 7.75 32.66 3.73
N ASP A 104 7.04 31.61 3.31
CA ASP A 104 7.60 30.26 3.10
C ASP A 104 7.72 29.98 1.60
N VAL A 105 8.95 30.04 1.10
CA VAL A 105 9.27 29.85 -0.33
C VAL A 105 10.30 28.75 -0.47
N GLU A 106 9.97 27.72 -1.25
CA GLU A 106 10.90 26.69 -1.65
C GLU A 106 11.42 26.94 -3.06
N PHE A 107 12.72 26.75 -3.26
CA PHE A 107 13.35 26.84 -4.57
C PHE A 107 14.08 25.55 -4.91
N SER A 108 13.77 24.98 -6.10
CA SER A 108 14.47 23.85 -6.69
C SER A 108 15.31 24.27 -7.90
N PRO A 109 16.64 24.16 -7.85
CA PRO A 109 17.49 24.13 -9.04
C PRO A 109 17.29 22.79 -9.76
N GLU A 110 16.29 22.69 -10.66
CA GLU A 110 15.97 21.46 -11.37
C GLU A 110 17.22 20.85 -12.01
N ASP A 111 17.40 19.52 -11.86
CA ASP A 111 18.56 18.78 -12.30
C ASP A 111 19.86 19.15 -11.56
N ALA A 112 19.73 19.43 -10.28
CA ALA A 112 20.83 19.83 -9.40
C ALA A 112 21.97 18.80 -9.38
N CYS A 113 21.66 17.52 -9.46
CA CYS A 113 22.66 16.46 -9.44
C CYS A 113 23.56 16.44 -10.68
N ARG A 114 23.17 17.06 -11.77
CA ARG A 114 24.00 17.23 -12.98
C ARG A 114 24.45 18.68 -13.20
N THR A 115 24.19 19.57 -12.25
CA THR A 115 24.65 20.96 -12.29
C THR A 115 26.08 21.07 -11.77
N GLU A 116 26.89 21.88 -12.38
CA GLU A 116 28.27 22.16 -11.97
C GLU A 116 28.30 22.75 -10.56
N HIS A 117 29.23 22.29 -9.71
CA HIS A 117 29.26 22.62 -8.30
C HIS A 117 29.33 24.14 -8.02
N ASP A 118 30.20 24.87 -8.72
CA ASP A 118 30.35 26.30 -8.51
C ASP A 118 29.09 27.07 -8.91
N PHE A 119 28.48 26.65 -10.01
CA PHE A 119 27.25 27.27 -10.48
C PHE A 119 26.06 26.93 -9.56
N LEU A 120 25.98 25.71 -9.07
CA LEU A 120 24.94 25.30 -8.09
C LEU A 120 25.04 26.14 -6.82
N CYS A 121 26.25 26.33 -6.26
CA CYS A 121 26.47 27.19 -5.09
C CYS A 121 25.99 28.61 -5.34
N ARG A 122 26.36 29.18 -6.50
CA ARG A 122 25.97 30.57 -6.89
C ARG A 122 24.45 30.72 -6.98
N VAL A 123 23.75 29.79 -7.60
CA VAL A 123 22.28 29.86 -7.74
C VAL A 123 21.60 29.71 -6.38
N VAL A 124 22.07 28.79 -5.54
CA VAL A 124 21.53 28.56 -4.19
C VAL A 124 21.71 29.79 -3.32
N GLU A 125 22.91 30.38 -3.28
CA GLU A 125 23.18 31.60 -2.53
C GLU A 125 22.24 32.74 -2.96
N ALA A 126 22.12 32.95 -4.28
CA ALA A 126 21.26 33.99 -4.83
C ALA A 126 19.76 33.77 -4.55
N ALA A 127 19.30 32.53 -4.56
CA ALA A 127 17.92 32.19 -4.23
C ALA A 127 17.61 32.45 -2.75
N ILE A 128 18.51 32.09 -1.84
CA ILE A 128 18.39 32.40 -0.40
C ILE A 128 18.35 33.89 -0.15
N ASP A 129 19.23 34.67 -0.79
CA ASP A 129 19.24 36.14 -0.68
C ASP A 129 17.98 36.78 -1.29
N ALA A 130 17.35 36.13 -2.24
CA ALA A 130 16.08 36.54 -2.81
C ALA A 130 14.87 36.25 -1.93
N GLY A 131 15.00 35.39 -0.89
CA GLY A 131 13.97 35.09 0.08
C GLY A 131 13.53 33.61 0.13
N ALA A 132 14.27 32.68 -0.50
CA ALA A 132 13.99 31.27 -0.35
C ALA A 132 14.31 30.81 1.09
N THR A 133 13.34 30.15 1.72
CA THR A 133 13.43 29.57 3.08
C THR A 133 13.76 28.08 3.06
N THR A 134 13.56 27.45 1.91
CA THR A 134 13.91 26.04 1.65
C THR A 134 14.58 25.93 0.29
N ILE A 135 15.69 25.21 0.24
CA ILE A 135 16.41 24.89 -0.99
C ILE A 135 16.34 23.39 -1.20
N ASN A 136 15.61 22.97 -2.20
CA ASN A 136 15.45 21.56 -2.54
C ASN A 136 16.45 21.14 -3.60
N ILE A 137 17.15 20.05 -3.39
CA ILE A 137 18.22 19.53 -4.27
C ILE A 137 17.72 18.26 -4.97
N PRO A 138 17.21 18.38 -6.22
CA PRO A 138 16.62 17.25 -6.90
C PRO A 138 17.64 16.40 -7.68
N ASP A 139 17.54 15.08 -7.52
CA ASP A 139 18.00 14.07 -8.46
C ASP A 139 16.90 13.81 -9.49
N THR A 140 16.77 14.73 -10.44
CA THR A 140 15.63 14.78 -11.38
C THR A 140 15.54 13.57 -12.31
N VAL A 141 16.66 12.93 -12.61
CA VAL A 141 16.72 11.77 -13.51
C VAL A 141 17.00 10.44 -12.78
N GLY A 142 17.09 10.48 -11.46
CA GLY A 142 17.22 9.28 -10.63
C GLY A 142 18.50 8.49 -10.88
N TYR A 143 19.64 9.18 -11.15
CA TYR A 143 20.90 8.51 -11.51
C TYR A 143 22.03 8.69 -10.48
N ALA A 144 21.84 9.58 -9.51
CA ALA A 144 22.85 9.81 -8.48
C ALA A 144 22.99 8.63 -7.53
N THR A 145 24.20 8.45 -7.02
CA THR A 145 24.48 7.47 -5.95
C THR A 145 24.38 8.11 -4.57
N PRO A 146 24.17 7.33 -3.48
CA PRO A 146 24.09 7.90 -2.14
C PRO A 146 25.31 8.71 -1.71
N SER A 147 26.52 8.31 -2.12
CA SER A 147 27.74 9.07 -1.85
C SER A 147 27.78 10.41 -2.57
N GLU A 148 27.35 10.45 -3.82
CA GLU A 148 27.29 11.72 -4.59
C GLU A 148 26.27 12.69 -3.99
N VAL A 149 25.12 12.19 -3.54
CA VAL A 149 24.11 13.03 -2.86
C VAL A 149 24.68 13.56 -1.53
N PHE A 150 25.26 12.67 -0.72
CA PHE A 150 25.91 13.07 0.54
C PHE A 150 26.94 14.18 0.31
N ASP A 151 27.87 13.98 -0.62
CA ASP A 151 28.94 14.93 -0.91
C ASP A 151 28.37 16.26 -1.45
N ARG A 152 27.31 16.22 -2.23
CA ARG A 152 26.64 17.44 -2.76
C ARG A 152 25.99 18.27 -1.66
N ILE A 153 25.24 17.64 -0.76
CA ILE A 153 24.63 18.36 0.38
C ILE A 153 25.73 18.92 1.29
N LYS A 154 26.75 18.13 1.59
CA LYS A 154 27.90 18.60 2.38
C LYS A 154 28.62 19.76 1.70
N MET A 155 28.89 19.66 0.41
CA MET A 155 29.53 20.72 -0.37
C MET A 155 28.73 22.04 -0.32
N LEU A 156 27.39 21.99 -0.44
CA LEU A 156 26.55 23.19 -0.32
C LEU A 156 26.65 23.81 1.08
N ARG A 157 26.62 22.97 2.13
CA ARG A 157 26.77 23.45 3.51
C ARG A 157 28.14 24.08 3.79
N ASP A 158 29.18 23.56 3.18
CA ASP A 158 30.54 24.01 3.41
C ASP A 158 30.86 25.28 2.58
N ARG A 159 30.18 25.51 1.41
CA ARG A 159 30.56 26.50 0.43
C ARG A 159 29.60 27.67 0.22
N VAL A 160 28.30 27.48 0.58
CA VAL A 160 27.29 28.53 0.42
C VAL A 160 27.23 29.38 1.69
N PRO A 161 27.64 30.66 1.66
CA PRO A 161 27.84 31.44 2.89
C PRO A 161 26.58 31.70 3.71
N ASN A 162 25.41 31.75 3.05
CA ASN A 162 24.09 32.02 3.66
C ASN A 162 23.24 30.81 3.84
N ILE A 163 23.79 29.60 3.72
CA ILE A 163 23.04 28.32 3.72
C ILE A 163 22.23 28.09 5.00
N ASP A 164 22.71 28.55 6.14
CA ASP A 164 22.04 28.40 7.42
C ASP A 164 20.73 29.21 7.56
N ARG A 165 20.46 30.09 6.58
CA ARG A 165 19.20 30.86 6.50
C ARG A 165 18.07 30.06 5.85
N ALA A 166 18.35 28.86 5.29
CA ALA A 166 17.38 28.03 4.61
C ALA A 166 17.48 26.59 5.06
N VAL A 167 16.37 25.86 4.99
CA VAL A 167 16.35 24.38 5.14
C VAL A 167 16.83 23.76 3.83
N ILE A 168 17.78 22.85 3.90
CA ILE A 168 18.13 22.01 2.74
C ILE A 168 17.14 20.85 2.65
N SER A 169 16.48 20.74 1.51
CA SER A 169 15.59 19.65 1.14
C SER A 169 16.25 18.76 0.07
N THR A 170 15.78 17.54 -0.06
CA THR A 170 16.17 16.64 -1.15
C THR A 170 14.93 16.00 -1.79
N HIS A 171 15.01 15.83 -3.12
CA HIS A 171 14.02 15.15 -3.94
C HIS A 171 14.73 14.13 -4.82
N CYS A 172 14.36 12.85 -4.73
CA CYS A 172 15.04 11.79 -5.47
C CYS A 172 14.05 10.94 -6.26
N HIS A 173 14.28 10.82 -7.58
CA HIS A 173 13.61 9.83 -8.42
C HIS A 173 14.28 8.46 -8.32
N ASP A 174 13.54 7.40 -8.64
CA ASP A 174 13.90 6.01 -8.32
C ASP A 174 14.33 5.19 -9.55
N ASP A 175 14.80 5.86 -10.61
CA ASP A 175 15.14 5.20 -11.89
C ASP A 175 16.19 4.09 -11.74
N LEU A 176 17.14 4.24 -10.82
CA LEU A 176 18.13 3.21 -10.48
C LEU A 176 17.81 2.47 -9.17
N GLY A 177 16.63 2.66 -8.57
CA GLY A 177 16.24 2.00 -7.33
C GLY A 177 16.97 2.53 -6.09
N MET A 178 17.46 3.79 -6.12
CA MET A 178 18.26 4.37 -5.05
C MET A 178 17.61 5.58 -4.36
N ALA A 179 16.38 5.95 -4.72
CA ALA A 179 15.76 7.18 -4.22
C ALA A 179 15.69 7.25 -2.69
N THR A 180 15.25 6.19 -2.03
CA THR A 180 15.22 6.13 -0.56
C THR A 180 16.62 6.21 0.05
N ALA A 181 17.60 5.50 -0.52
CA ALA A 181 18.99 5.53 -0.04
C ALA A 181 19.63 6.91 -0.24
N ASN A 182 19.37 7.56 -1.37
CA ASN A 182 19.82 8.90 -1.68
C ASN A 182 19.23 9.94 -0.70
N SER A 183 17.93 9.86 -0.44
CA SER A 183 17.24 10.73 0.53
C SER A 183 17.81 10.58 1.95
N LEU A 184 18.09 9.36 2.37
CA LEU A 184 18.69 9.09 3.68
C LEU A 184 20.16 9.56 3.75
N ALA A 185 20.91 9.47 2.64
CA ALA A 185 22.26 10.02 2.55
C ALA A 185 22.27 11.55 2.66
N ALA A 186 21.27 12.23 2.06
CA ALA A 186 21.09 13.68 2.23
C ALA A 186 20.83 14.05 3.70
N VAL A 187 19.98 13.30 4.41
CA VAL A 187 19.76 13.51 5.87
C VAL A 187 21.05 13.36 6.65
N ALA A 188 21.81 12.30 6.39
CA ALA A 188 23.11 12.07 7.04
C ALA A 188 24.11 13.20 6.77
N ALA A 189 24.01 13.88 5.61
CA ALA A 189 24.82 15.06 5.27
C ALA A 189 24.25 16.37 5.86
N GLY A 190 23.04 16.36 6.48
CA GLY A 190 22.43 17.50 7.15
C GLY A 190 21.26 18.15 6.41
N ALA A 191 20.62 17.47 5.47
CA ALA A 191 19.33 17.90 4.94
C ALA A 191 18.26 17.85 6.05
N GLY A 192 17.40 18.87 6.14
CA GLY A 192 16.34 19.01 7.12
C GLY A 192 14.96 18.67 6.58
N GLN A 193 14.81 18.46 5.27
CA GLN A 193 13.56 18.10 4.61
C GLN A 193 13.81 17.02 3.55
N ILE A 194 12.82 16.13 3.37
CA ILE A 194 12.78 15.12 2.30
C ILE A 194 11.45 15.26 1.57
N GLU A 195 11.49 15.40 0.25
CA GLU A 195 10.34 15.19 -0.61
C GLU A 195 10.22 13.70 -0.95
N CYS A 196 9.06 13.13 -0.69
CA CYS A 196 8.79 11.71 -0.90
C CYS A 196 7.30 11.48 -1.13
N THR A 197 6.94 10.29 -1.56
CA THR A 197 5.55 9.95 -1.84
C THR A 197 5.16 8.64 -1.14
N ILE A 198 3.87 8.50 -0.82
CA ILE A 198 3.34 7.23 -0.35
C ILE A 198 3.53 6.16 -1.44
N ASN A 199 4.05 5.00 -1.06
CA ASN A 199 4.37 3.87 -1.95
C ASN A 199 5.47 4.16 -2.99
N GLY A 200 6.14 5.30 -2.91
CA GLY A 200 7.13 5.72 -3.90
C GLY A 200 6.54 6.02 -5.27
N ILE A 201 5.23 6.33 -5.38
CA ILE A 201 4.60 6.65 -6.67
C ILE A 201 5.17 7.94 -7.24
N GLY A 202 5.16 8.07 -8.56
CA GLY A 202 5.65 9.26 -9.26
C GLY A 202 5.91 9.03 -10.73
N GLU A 203 6.61 9.94 -11.36
CA GLU A 203 7.03 9.81 -12.75
C GLU A 203 8.00 8.65 -12.95
N ARG A 204 7.96 8.00 -14.10
CA ARG A 204 8.83 6.89 -14.51
C ARG A 204 8.85 5.76 -13.48
N ALA A 205 9.97 5.55 -12.75
CA ALA A 205 10.10 4.54 -11.71
C ALA A 205 9.59 5.01 -10.32
N GLY A 206 9.21 6.29 -10.19
CA GLY A 206 8.67 6.87 -8.97
C GLY A 206 9.69 7.69 -8.18
N ASN A 207 9.35 7.95 -6.92
CA ASN A 207 10.09 8.78 -5.97
C ASN A 207 10.57 7.96 -4.76
N ALA A 208 11.31 8.58 -3.87
CA ALA A 208 11.56 8.01 -2.55
C ALA A 208 10.23 7.68 -1.85
N ALA A 209 10.13 6.50 -1.28
CA ALA A 209 8.93 6.05 -0.56
C ALA A 209 8.92 6.60 0.87
N LEU A 210 7.87 7.34 1.24
CA LEU A 210 7.73 7.95 2.57
C LEU A 210 7.84 6.92 3.68
N GLU A 211 7.15 5.79 3.56
CA GLU A 211 7.16 4.71 4.55
C GLU A 211 8.56 4.13 4.78
N GLU A 212 9.36 4.02 3.73
CA GLU A 212 10.73 3.50 3.82
C GLU A 212 11.65 4.50 4.51
N VAL A 213 11.59 5.77 4.12
CA VAL A 213 12.36 6.86 4.73
C VAL A 213 12.03 6.98 6.23
N VAL A 214 10.74 7.04 6.57
CA VAL A 214 10.28 7.21 7.96
C VAL A 214 10.72 6.04 8.82
N MET A 215 10.52 4.80 8.35
CA MET A 215 10.86 3.62 9.13
C MET A 215 12.36 3.39 9.22
N ALA A 216 13.14 3.77 8.21
CA ALA A 216 14.61 3.75 8.30
C ALA A 216 15.11 4.72 9.40
N MET A 217 14.64 5.97 9.41
CA MET A 217 15.01 6.95 10.44
C MET A 217 14.55 6.51 11.84
N LYS A 218 13.35 5.95 11.98
CA LYS A 218 12.82 5.48 13.25
C LYS A 218 13.57 4.27 13.79
N THR A 219 13.83 3.27 12.94
CA THR A 219 14.50 2.02 13.30
C THR A 219 15.98 2.24 13.58
N ARG A 220 16.63 3.16 12.85
CA ARG A 220 18.02 3.53 12.98
C ARG A 220 18.19 4.94 13.56
N SER A 221 17.38 5.27 14.58
CA SER A 221 17.50 6.53 15.32
C SER A 221 18.86 6.70 15.99
N ASP A 222 19.55 5.59 16.28
CA ASP A 222 20.94 5.53 16.74
C ASP A 222 21.94 6.10 15.72
N PHE A 223 21.62 6.05 14.45
CA PHE A 223 22.48 6.51 13.35
C PHE A 223 22.08 7.89 12.81
N PHE A 224 20.77 8.11 12.58
CA PHE A 224 20.30 9.36 11.96
C PHE A 224 20.16 10.53 12.92
N HIS A 225 19.99 10.27 14.22
CA HIS A 225 19.83 11.29 15.27
C HIS A 225 18.78 12.37 14.96
N CYS A 226 17.74 12.00 14.20
CA CYS A 226 16.63 12.87 13.81
C CYS A 226 15.29 12.23 14.12
N GLN A 227 14.24 13.05 14.12
CA GLN A 227 12.88 12.61 14.40
C GLN A 227 11.92 13.16 13.35
N THR A 228 10.80 12.48 13.16
CA THR A 228 9.68 12.90 12.32
C THR A 228 8.39 12.88 13.13
N ARG A 229 7.41 13.71 12.75
CA ARG A 229 6.07 13.73 13.34
C ARG A 229 5.15 12.65 12.79
N ILE A 230 5.61 11.85 11.83
CA ILE A 230 4.80 10.82 11.19
C ILE A 230 4.35 9.76 12.20
N ASP A 231 3.04 9.57 12.32
CA ASP A 231 2.46 8.42 13.02
C ASP A 231 2.62 7.15 12.18
N SER A 232 3.67 6.40 12.47
CA SER A 232 3.99 5.19 11.70
C SER A 232 2.87 4.15 11.67
N LYS A 233 1.97 4.12 12.67
CA LYS A 233 0.82 3.19 12.69
C LYS A 233 -0.23 3.49 11.60
N ARG A 234 -0.14 4.65 10.96
CA ARG A 234 -0.99 5.05 9.84
C ARG A 234 -0.37 4.75 8.47
N LEU A 235 0.88 4.26 8.40
CA LEU A 235 1.58 4.02 7.13
C LEU A 235 0.83 3.00 6.25
N VAL A 236 0.52 1.82 6.77
CA VAL A 236 -0.20 0.78 6.01
C VAL A 236 -1.62 1.22 5.61
N PRO A 237 -2.46 1.78 6.51
CA PRO A 237 -3.76 2.32 6.12
C PRO A 237 -3.67 3.38 5.02
N THR A 238 -2.72 4.33 5.11
CA THR A 238 -2.52 5.39 4.10
C THR A 238 -2.03 4.82 2.78
N SER A 239 -1.08 3.88 2.80
CA SER A 239 -0.59 3.15 1.64
C SER A 239 -1.73 2.45 0.88
N ARG A 240 -2.62 1.76 1.59
CA ARG A 240 -3.80 1.11 1.01
C ARG A 240 -4.80 2.12 0.43
N LEU A 241 -5.00 3.24 1.11
CA LEU A 241 -5.87 4.32 0.61
C LEU A 241 -5.34 4.88 -0.71
N VAL A 242 -4.05 5.20 -0.79
CA VAL A 242 -3.42 5.70 -2.02
C VAL A 242 -3.52 4.67 -3.14
N SER A 243 -3.19 3.39 -2.88
CA SER A 243 -3.33 2.32 -3.86
C SER A 243 -4.76 2.20 -4.40
N LYS A 244 -5.77 2.26 -3.52
CA LYS A 244 -7.18 2.22 -3.92
C LYS A 244 -7.58 3.44 -4.75
N THR A 245 -7.10 4.63 -4.40
CA THR A 245 -7.47 5.89 -5.05
C THR A 245 -6.83 6.03 -6.42
N THR A 246 -5.57 5.61 -6.56
CA THR A 246 -4.79 5.72 -7.81
C THR A 246 -4.95 4.52 -8.74
N GLY A 247 -5.42 3.39 -8.24
CA GLY A 247 -5.45 2.12 -8.97
C GLY A 247 -4.08 1.42 -9.07
N LEU A 248 -3.02 2.00 -8.50
CA LEU A 248 -1.68 1.43 -8.52
C LEU A 248 -1.53 0.38 -7.42
N ASN A 249 -1.29 -0.86 -7.81
CA ASN A 249 -1.14 -1.97 -6.88
C ASN A 249 0.20 -1.93 -6.13
N ILE A 250 0.14 -2.16 -4.82
CA ILE A 250 1.34 -2.33 -3.99
C ILE A 250 1.95 -3.71 -4.28
N GLN A 251 3.24 -3.76 -4.59
CA GLN A 251 3.97 -5.03 -4.72
C GLN A 251 3.92 -5.80 -3.40
N ARG A 252 3.75 -7.12 -3.45
CA ARG A 252 3.65 -7.95 -2.23
C ARG A 252 4.91 -7.87 -1.36
N ASN A 253 6.07 -7.74 -1.98
CA ASN A 253 7.37 -7.62 -1.32
C ASN A 253 7.81 -6.16 -1.11
N LYS A 254 6.93 -5.16 -1.32
CA LYS A 254 7.25 -3.77 -1.02
C LYS A 254 7.66 -3.65 0.45
N SER A 255 8.78 -2.98 0.69
CA SER A 255 9.26 -2.71 2.05
C SER A 255 8.17 -2.02 2.88
N ILE A 256 8.08 -2.33 4.16
CA ILE A 256 7.20 -1.73 5.16
C ILE A 256 5.70 -2.04 4.96
N VAL A 257 5.14 -1.82 3.76
CA VAL A 257 3.69 -1.85 3.51
C VAL A 257 3.21 -3.04 2.67
N GLY A 258 4.12 -3.77 2.05
CA GLY A 258 3.81 -4.96 1.27
C GLY A 258 3.30 -6.11 2.14
N ARG A 259 2.41 -6.95 1.61
CA ARG A 259 1.83 -8.09 2.36
C ARG A 259 2.88 -9.04 2.94
N ASN A 260 4.01 -9.19 2.24
CA ASN A 260 5.09 -10.09 2.65
C ASN A 260 6.15 -9.41 3.52
N ALA A 261 6.01 -8.11 3.84
CA ALA A 261 7.03 -7.36 4.58
C ALA A 261 7.36 -7.95 5.96
N PHE A 262 6.40 -8.69 6.55
CA PHE A 262 6.55 -9.36 7.85
C PHE A 262 6.32 -10.88 7.77
N ALA A 263 6.37 -11.45 6.56
CA ALA A 263 6.18 -12.88 6.35
C ALA A 263 7.52 -13.63 6.47
N HIS A 264 7.58 -14.59 7.37
CA HIS A 264 8.71 -15.50 7.51
C HIS A 264 8.31 -16.89 7.06
N GLU A 265 8.85 -17.37 5.94
CA GLU A 265 8.54 -18.69 5.38
C GLU A 265 9.51 -19.78 5.89
N SER A 266 10.76 -19.43 6.23
CA SER A 266 11.78 -20.37 6.70
C SER A 266 11.49 -20.85 8.13
N GLY A 267 11.48 -22.16 8.34
CA GLY A 267 11.30 -22.76 9.67
C GLY A 267 12.35 -22.31 10.69
N ILE A 268 13.59 -22.05 10.26
CA ILE A 268 14.67 -21.53 11.12
C ILE A 268 14.35 -20.12 11.61
N HIS A 269 13.85 -19.26 10.72
CA HIS A 269 13.45 -17.90 11.08
C HIS A 269 12.23 -17.92 12.02
N GLN A 270 11.25 -18.77 11.74
CA GLN A 270 10.06 -18.92 12.59
C GLN A 270 10.41 -19.42 13.99
N ASP A 271 11.32 -20.39 14.13
CA ASP A 271 11.80 -20.87 15.43
C ASP A 271 12.54 -19.78 16.20
N GLY A 272 13.40 -19.00 15.53
CA GLY A 272 14.07 -17.84 16.11
C GLY A 272 13.08 -16.81 16.65
N MET A 273 12.08 -16.44 15.85
CA MET A 273 11.05 -15.46 16.23
C MET A 273 10.15 -15.92 17.38
N LEU A 274 9.85 -17.22 17.47
CA LEU A 274 9.08 -17.78 18.59
C LEU A 274 9.85 -17.68 19.92
N LYS A 275 11.19 -17.72 19.86
CA LYS A 275 12.07 -17.58 21.02
C LYS A 275 12.28 -16.10 21.39
N GLU A 276 12.63 -15.29 20.41
CA GLU A 276 12.84 -13.84 20.56
C GLU A 276 12.63 -13.14 19.21
N ARG A 277 11.63 -12.26 19.12
CA ARG A 277 11.26 -11.59 17.87
C ARG A 277 12.38 -10.76 17.24
N SER A 278 13.16 -10.10 18.05
CA SER A 278 14.26 -9.24 17.62
C SER A 278 15.37 -9.99 16.85
N THR A 279 15.35 -11.33 16.86
CA THR A 279 16.29 -12.13 16.07
C THR A 279 16.15 -11.94 14.56
N TYR A 280 14.94 -11.65 14.07
CA TYR A 280 14.63 -11.49 12.64
C TYR A 280 13.69 -10.31 12.33
N GLU A 281 13.17 -9.60 13.33
CA GLU A 281 12.33 -8.43 13.17
C GLU A 281 13.01 -7.18 13.71
N ILE A 282 13.23 -6.20 12.85
CA ILE A 282 13.72 -4.86 13.22
C ILE A 282 12.58 -3.90 13.60
N MET A 283 11.35 -4.30 13.32
CA MET A 283 10.11 -3.60 13.64
C MET A 283 8.95 -4.60 13.70
N SER A 284 7.91 -4.30 14.46
CA SER A 284 6.72 -5.15 14.52
C SER A 284 5.67 -4.73 13.47
N PRO A 285 4.79 -5.64 13.02
CA PRO A 285 3.65 -5.28 12.15
C PRO A 285 2.78 -4.16 12.72
N ALA A 286 2.59 -4.14 14.04
CA ALA A 286 1.79 -3.12 14.73
C ALA A 286 2.40 -1.72 14.67
N ASP A 287 3.73 -1.61 14.53
CA ASP A 287 4.44 -0.32 14.45
C ASP A 287 4.11 0.45 13.18
N VAL A 288 3.65 -0.24 12.15
CA VAL A 288 3.30 0.32 10.84
C VAL A 288 1.81 0.23 10.51
N GLY A 289 1.00 -0.30 11.42
CA GLY A 289 -0.46 -0.39 11.29
C GLY A 289 -0.97 -1.63 10.56
N PHE A 290 -0.17 -2.71 10.50
CA PHE A 290 -0.70 -4.02 10.12
C PHE A 290 -1.53 -4.63 11.25
N ASN A 291 -2.68 -5.19 10.91
CA ASN A 291 -3.46 -6.01 11.85
C ASN A 291 -2.85 -7.42 11.95
N LYS A 292 -2.98 -8.06 13.13
CA LYS A 292 -2.46 -9.42 13.37
C LYS A 292 -3.02 -10.48 12.42
N THR A 293 -4.14 -10.23 11.78
CA THR A 293 -4.82 -11.13 10.83
C THR A 293 -4.15 -11.24 9.45
N ASP A 294 -3.14 -10.42 9.16
CA ASP A 294 -2.49 -10.37 7.83
C ASP A 294 -1.34 -11.41 7.68
N LEU A 295 -1.04 -12.21 8.71
CA LEU A 295 0.02 -13.23 8.64
C LEU A 295 -0.45 -14.48 7.89
N VAL A 296 0.20 -14.79 6.79
CA VAL A 296 -0.10 -15.92 5.90
C VAL A 296 0.91 -17.04 6.13
N LEU A 297 0.45 -18.30 6.29
CA LEU A 297 1.32 -19.47 6.30
C LEU A 297 1.57 -19.95 4.86
N GLY A 298 2.76 -20.49 4.60
CA GLY A 298 3.15 -20.95 3.27
C GLY A 298 3.93 -22.27 3.28
N LYS A 299 4.40 -22.69 2.10
CA LYS A 299 5.12 -23.94 1.86
C LYS A 299 6.31 -24.18 2.84
N HIS A 300 7.01 -23.12 3.21
CA HIS A 300 8.19 -23.17 4.09
C HIS A 300 7.85 -23.05 5.57
N SER A 301 6.58 -22.83 5.93
CA SER A 301 6.16 -22.74 7.32
C SER A 301 6.35 -24.05 8.05
N GLY A 302 6.93 -23.99 9.25
CA GLY A 302 7.20 -25.13 10.09
C GLY A 302 5.99 -25.57 10.94
N ARG A 303 6.11 -26.77 11.56
CA ARG A 303 5.07 -27.35 12.44
C ARG A 303 4.73 -26.43 13.63
N ALA A 304 5.74 -25.75 14.20
CA ALA A 304 5.52 -24.82 15.31
C ALA A 304 4.66 -23.60 14.91
N ALA A 305 4.86 -23.07 13.72
CA ALA A 305 4.06 -21.93 13.22
C ALA A 305 2.60 -22.35 12.96
N LEU A 306 2.38 -23.55 12.41
CA LEU A 306 1.03 -24.10 12.25
C LEU A 306 0.33 -24.31 13.60
N ALA A 307 1.05 -24.84 14.61
CA ALA A 307 0.52 -25.03 15.96
C ALA A 307 0.14 -23.71 16.63
N ASP A 308 1.01 -22.70 16.53
CA ASP A 308 0.74 -21.38 17.08
C ASP A 308 -0.45 -20.72 16.40
N ARG A 309 -0.56 -20.83 15.07
CA ARG A 309 -1.70 -20.27 14.33
C ARG A 309 -3.00 -20.98 14.64
N ALA A 310 -2.98 -22.31 14.74
CA ALA A 310 -4.13 -23.11 15.16
C ALA A 310 -4.61 -22.67 16.57
N ARG A 311 -3.66 -22.46 17.51
CA ARG A 311 -3.96 -21.96 18.85
C ARG A 311 -4.60 -20.56 18.83
N VAL A 312 -4.09 -19.64 18.01
CA VAL A 312 -4.69 -18.30 17.83
C VAL A 312 -6.10 -18.39 17.27
N LEU A 313 -6.37 -19.38 16.42
CA LEU A 313 -7.69 -19.67 15.86
C LEU A 313 -8.62 -20.45 16.80
N GLY A 314 -8.18 -20.71 18.04
CA GLY A 314 -8.96 -21.38 19.08
C GLY A 314 -8.84 -22.90 19.13
N TYR A 315 -7.89 -23.49 18.39
CA TYR A 315 -7.69 -24.95 18.36
C TYR A 315 -6.45 -25.37 19.14
N THR A 316 -6.61 -26.31 20.06
CA THR A 316 -5.49 -26.95 20.76
C THR A 316 -5.34 -28.38 20.22
N LEU A 317 -4.24 -28.66 19.51
CA LEU A 317 -3.95 -29.93 18.88
C LEU A 317 -3.01 -30.75 19.77
N SER A 318 -3.25 -32.05 19.90
CA SER A 318 -2.26 -32.97 20.45
C SER A 318 -1.09 -33.15 19.50
N GLY A 319 0.04 -33.69 19.97
CA GLY A 319 1.22 -33.88 19.12
C GLY A 319 0.94 -34.74 17.88
N GLU A 320 0.10 -35.77 18.00
CA GLU A 320 -0.29 -36.63 16.89
C GLU A 320 -1.24 -35.95 15.92
N GLN A 321 -2.26 -35.25 16.42
CA GLN A 321 -3.16 -34.44 15.60
C GLN A 321 -2.40 -33.35 14.84
N LEU A 322 -1.47 -32.67 15.50
CA LEU A 322 -0.64 -31.64 14.86
C LEU A 322 0.21 -32.22 13.73
N GLN A 323 0.76 -33.44 13.90
CA GLN A 323 1.54 -34.10 12.86
C GLN A 323 0.68 -34.40 11.62
N GLN A 324 -0.51 -34.94 11.81
CA GLN A 324 -1.43 -35.29 10.73
C GLN A 324 -1.95 -34.04 10.00
N VAL A 325 -2.31 -32.97 10.75
CA VAL A 325 -2.67 -31.66 10.17
C VAL A 325 -1.49 -31.05 9.40
N PHE A 326 -0.27 -31.21 9.91
CA PHE A 326 0.93 -30.69 9.27
C PHE A 326 1.27 -31.37 7.94
N GLU A 327 1.09 -32.68 7.84
CA GLU A 327 1.29 -33.41 6.58
C GLU A 327 0.31 -32.94 5.51
N ARG A 328 -0.97 -32.83 5.84
CA ARG A 328 -1.99 -32.28 4.92
C ARG A 328 -1.77 -30.79 4.60
N PHE A 329 -1.30 -30.04 5.58
CA PHE A 329 -0.90 -28.63 5.36
C PHE A 329 0.21 -28.55 4.31
N LYS A 330 1.22 -29.42 4.35
CA LYS A 330 2.29 -29.45 3.35
C LYS A 330 1.77 -29.82 1.95
N GLU A 331 0.90 -30.83 1.85
CA GLU A 331 0.27 -31.20 0.59
C GLU A 331 -0.56 -30.06 -0.01
N LEU A 332 -1.29 -29.33 0.83
CA LEU A 332 -2.07 -28.17 0.40
C LEU A 332 -1.16 -26.99 0.01
N ALA A 333 -0.09 -26.76 0.76
CA ALA A 333 0.89 -25.71 0.49
C ALA A 333 1.72 -25.95 -0.80
N ASP A 334 1.87 -27.20 -1.23
CA ASP A 334 2.47 -27.52 -2.54
C ASP A 334 1.53 -27.18 -3.71
N LYS A 335 0.23 -27.26 -3.49
CA LYS A 335 -0.79 -26.94 -4.50
C LYS A 335 -1.23 -25.47 -4.48
N LYS A 336 -1.19 -24.83 -3.31
CA LYS A 336 -1.66 -23.46 -3.09
C LYS A 336 -0.53 -22.60 -2.50
N LYS A 337 -0.10 -21.58 -3.21
CA LYS A 337 1.06 -20.74 -2.86
C LYS A 337 0.92 -20.02 -1.50
N GLU A 338 -0.29 -19.72 -1.08
CA GLU A 338 -0.60 -19.01 0.18
C GLU A 338 -1.76 -19.72 0.88
N LEU A 339 -1.59 -20.01 2.18
CA LEU A 339 -2.62 -20.61 3.02
C LEU A 339 -3.11 -19.58 4.04
N TYR A 340 -4.42 -19.41 4.09
CA TYR A 340 -5.09 -18.45 4.96
C TYR A 340 -5.72 -19.17 6.18
N ASP A 341 -6.15 -18.39 7.14
CA ASP A 341 -6.80 -18.92 8.36
C ASP A 341 -7.93 -19.90 8.07
N GLY A 342 -8.73 -19.61 7.04
CA GLY A 342 -9.79 -20.51 6.60
C GLY A 342 -9.30 -21.88 6.15
N ASP A 343 -8.14 -21.96 5.50
CA ASP A 343 -7.53 -23.22 5.07
C ASP A 343 -7.05 -24.02 6.29
N ILE A 344 -6.44 -23.31 7.25
CA ILE A 344 -5.95 -23.94 8.49
C ILE A 344 -7.10 -24.49 9.32
N VAL A 345 -8.16 -23.68 9.48
CA VAL A 345 -9.39 -24.10 10.16
C VAL A 345 -9.99 -25.34 9.49
N ALA A 346 -10.06 -25.34 8.14
CA ALA A 346 -10.57 -26.48 7.40
C ALA A 346 -9.73 -27.75 7.64
N LEU A 347 -8.38 -27.64 7.58
CA LEU A 347 -7.48 -28.77 7.83
C LEU A 347 -7.62 -29.31 9.27
N VAL A 348 -7.70 -28.42 10.25
CA VAL A 348 -7.84 -28.78 11.66
C VAL A 348 -9.20 -29.43 11.91
N GLN A 349 -10.28 -28.84 11.42
CA GLN A 349 -11.63 -29.39 11.58
C GLN A 349 -11.79 -30.75 10.89
N GLN A 350 -11.24 -30.92 9.69
CA GLN A 350 -11.26 -32.22 8.99
C GLN A 350 -10.52 -33.28 9.76
N GLN A 351 -9.53 -32.94 10.57
CA GLN A 351 -8.79 -33.88 11.41
C GLN A 351 -9.48 -34.14 12.74
N ILE A 352 -10.17 -33.15 13.32
CA ILE A 352 -10.93 -33.30 14.57
C ILE A 352 -12.25 -34.02 14.31
N SER A 353 -12.86 -33.83 13.14
CA SER A 353 -14.11 -34.49 12.70
C SER A 353 -13.85 -35.92 12.24
N THR A 354 -13.20 -36.73 13.04
CA THR A 354 -13.25 -38.22 12.91
C THR A 354 -14.55 -38.79 13.44
N THR A 355 -15.57 -38.00 13.59
CA THR A 355 -16.95 -38.48 13.77
C THR A 355 -17.57 -38.72 12.40
N ASN A 356 -18.07 -39.92 12.18
CA ASN A 356 -18.73 -40.42 10.96
C ASN A 356 -20.06 -39.71 10.63
N ASP A 357 -20.18 -38.38 10.80
CA ASP A 357 -21.36 -37.65 10.38
C ASP A 357 -21.30 -37.38 8.88
N PRO A 358 -22.33 -37.81 8.13
CA PRO A 358 -22.37 -37.62 6.69
C PRO A 358 -22.39 -36.10 6.34
N GLN A 359 -21.53 -35.67 5.41
CA GLN A 359 -21.52 -34.32 4.93
C GLN A 359 -22.38 -34.17 3.66
N TRP A 360 -22.95 -32.97 3.46
CA TRP A 360 -23.60 -32.62 2.21
C TRP A 360 -22.58 -32.50 1.07
N THR A 361 -22.83 -33.22 -0.02
CA THR A 361 -21.99 -33.17 -1.23
C THR A 361 -22.84 -32.88 -2.45
N LEU A 362 -22.25 -32.15 -3.42
CA LEU A 362 -22.86 -31.84 -4.71
C LEU A 362 -22.89 -33.13 -5.56
N VAL A 363 -24.08 -33.47 -6.11
CA VAL A 363 -24.27 -34.57 -7.06
C VAL A 363 -24.47 -34.01 -8.46
N ASP A 364 -25.42 -33.08 -8.62
CA ASP A 364 -25.76 -32.52 -9.91
C ASP A 364 -26.39 -31.12 -9.76
N TYR A 365 -26.23 -30.25 -10.75
CA TYR A 365 -26.88 -28.96 -10.79
C TYR A 365 -27.22 -28.54 -12.23
N GLU A 366 -28.33 -27.85 -12.39
CA GLU A 366 -28.73 -27.19 -13.63
C GLU A 366 -29.14 -25.75 -13.30
N VAL A 367 -28.52 -24.79 -13.97
CA VAL A 367 -28.81 -23.36 -13.78
C VAL A 367 -29.17 -22.71 -15.10
N THR A 368 -30.34 -22.09 -15.15
CA THR A 368 -30.77 -21.29 -16.29
C THR A 368 -30.95 -19.85 -15.86
N SER A 369 -30.19 -18.94 -16.46
CA SER A 369 -30.29 -17.51 -16.21
C SER A 369 -30.35 -16.74 -17.52
N SER A 370 -31.21 -15.74 -17.60
CA SER A 370 -31.31 -14.85 -18.75
C SER A 370 -31.72 -13.44 -18.32
N SER A 371 -31.33 -12.44 -19.10
CA SER A 371 -31.62 -11.03 -18.81
C SER A 371 -33.13 -10.81 -18.63
N GLY A 372 -33.50 -10.20 -17.51
CA GLY A 372 -34.88 -9.81 -17.21
C GLY A 372 -35.81 -10.98 -16.84
N LYS A 373 -35.31 -12.17 -16.60
CA LYS A 373 -36.10 -13.31 -16.11
C LYS A 373 -35.53 -13.82 -14.78
N THR A 374 -36.44 -14.32 -13.94
CA THR A 374 -36.06 -14.97 -12.68
C THR A 374 -35.21 -16.21 -12.96
N PRO A 375 -34.06 -16.37 -12.30
CA PRO A 375 -33.20 -17.55 -12.48
C PRO A 375 -33.91 -18.82 -12.04
N HIS A 376 -33.53 -19.93 -12.68
CA HIS A 376 -34.05 -21.27 -12.35
C HIS A 376 -32.85 -22.15 -12.01
N VAL A 377 -32.87 -22.76 -10.82
CA VAL A 377 -31.85 -23.68 -10.34
C VAL A 377 -32.51 -24.99 -9.95
N LYS A 378 -32.02 -26.11 -10.52
CA LYS A 378 -32.28 -27.45 -10.06
C LYS A 378 -31.01 -28.00 -9.45
N LEU A 379 -31.04 -28.36 -8.16
CA LEU A 379 -29.87 -28.78 -7.40
C LEU A 379 -30.12 -30.13 -6.76
N THR A 380 -29.17 -31.07 -6.90
CA THR A 380 -29.18 -32.38 -6.24
C THR A 380 -27.99 -32.47 -5.29
N LEU A 381 -28.27 -32.66 -4.01
CA LEU A 381 -27.27 -32.86 -2.97
C LEU A 381 -27.42 -34.26 -2.35
N ARG A 382 -26.30 -34.81 -1.88
CA ARG A 382 -26.26 -36.09 -1.15
C ARG A 382 -25.82 -35.87 0.28
N HIS A 383 -26.52 -36.51 1.21
CA HIS A 383 -26.18 -36.59 2.63
C HIS A 383 -26.21 -38.04 3.10
N GLY A 384 -25.05 -38.63 3.34
CA GLY A 384 -24.93 -40.08 3.53
C GLY A 384 -25.32 -40.85 2.26
N GLU A 385 -26.30 -41.75 2.37
CA GLU A 385 -26.84 -42.50 1.23
C GLU A 385 -28.07 -41.85 0.57
N GLN A 386 -28.56 -40.74 1.12
CA GLN A 386 -29.77 -40.06 0.62
C GLN A 386 -29.45 -38.92 -0.30
N GLU A 387 -30.06 -38.90 -1.48
CA GLU A 387 -30.05 -37.79 -2.40
C GLU A 387 -31.34 -36.98 -2.28
N ARG A 388 -31.21 -35.65 -2.32
CA ARG A 388 -32.32 -34.71 -2.32
C ARG A 388 -32.16 -33.73 -3.48
N THR A 389 -33.24 -33.57 -4.21
CA THR A 389 -33.28 -32.62 -5.36
C THR A 389 -34.36 -31.57 -5.09
N GLU A 390 -34.00 -30.33 -5.26
CA GLU A 390 -34.92 -29.20 -5.23
C GLU A 390 -34.78 -28.34 -6.49
N THR A 391 -35.92 -27.76 -6.85
CA THR A 391 -35.99 -26.81 -7.96
C THR A 391 -36.48 -25.50 -7.41
N VAL A 392 -35.70 -24.43 -7.68
CA VAL A 392 -35.97 -23.06 -7.20
C VAL A 392 -36.05 -22.12 -8.39
N GLN A 393 -37.10 -21.29 -8.40
CA GLN A 393 -37.29 -20.23 -9.39
C GLN A 393 -37.53 -18.93 -8.64
N GLN A 394 -36.45 -18.43 -7.99
CA GLN A 394 -36.46 -17.17 -7.25
C GLN A 394 -35.03 -16.66 -7.13
N GLY A 395 -34.87 -15.40 -6.70
CA GLY A 395 -33.59 -14.72 -6.50
C GLY A 395 -33.29 -13.68 -7.58
N ASP A 396 -32.35 -12.80 -7.28
CA ASP A 396 -31.93 -11.70 -8.15
C ASP A 396 -30.93 -12.13 -9.22
N GLY A 397 -30.36 -13.35 -9.09
CA GLY A 397 -29.39 -13.91 -10.03
C GLY A 397 -29.06 -15.39 -9.74
N PRO A 398 -28.26 -16.04 -10.60
CA PRO A 398 -27.96 -17.47 -10.48
C PRO A 398 -27.27 -17.84 -9.17
N ILE A 399 -26.49 -16.95 -8.60
CA ILE A 399 -25.79 -17.15 -7.31
C ILE A 399 -26.80 -17.13 -6.15
N ASP A 400 -27.69 -16.15 -6.12
CA ASP A 400 -28.72 -16.02 -5.10
C ASP A 400 -29.68 -17.23 -5.15
N ALA A 401 -30.09 -17.64 -6.36
CA ALA A 401 -30.90 -18.84 -6.55
C ALA A 401 -30.20 -20.11 -6.07
N ALA A 402 -28.88 -20.21 -6.19
CA ALA A 402 -28.11 -21.33 -5.65
C ALA A 402 -28.11 -21.36 -4.10
N PHE A 403 -28.00 -20.20 -3.44
CA PHE A 403 -28.19 -20.10 -1.98
C PHE A 403 -29.56 -20.65 -1.57
N TRP A 404 -30.62 -20.17 -2.20
CA TRP A 404 -31.98 -20.63 -1.93
C TRP A 404 -32.16 -22.16 -2.12
N ALA A 405 -31.52 -22.72 -3.15
CA ALA A 405 -31.59 -24.16 -3.40
C ALA A 405 -30.89 -24.96 -2.32
N VAL A 406 -29.67 -24.54 -1.90
CA VAL A 406 -28.95 -25.20 -0.81
C VAL A 406 -29.68 -25.09 0.52
N GLU A 407 -30.19 -23.92 0.87
CA GLU A 407 -30.95 -23.68 2.10
C GLU A 407 -32.21 -24.58 2.17
N LYS A 408 -32.91 -24.67 1.04
CA LYS A 408 -34.15 -25.50 0.95
C LYS A 408 -33.88 -26.99 1.11
N ILE A 409 -32.76 -27.48 0.54
CA ILE A 409 -32.37 -28.90 0.67
C ILE A 409 -31.86 -29.21 2.09
N THR A 410 -31.03 -28.32 2.65
CA THR A 410 -30.32 -28.57 3.91
C THR A 410 -31.11 -28.14 5.15
N GLY A 411 -32.09 -27.24 5.00
CA GLY A 411 -32.80 -26.60 6.10
C GLY A 411 -31.98 -25.61 6.90
N ILE A 412 -30.82 -25.17 6.39
CA ILE A 412 -29.90 -24.21 7.04
C ILE A 412 -29.96 -22.89 6.27
N GLU A 413 -30.69 -21.92 6.82
CA GLU A 413 -30.76 -20.56 6.26
C GLU A 413 -29.59 -19.72 6.73
N VAL A 414 -28.88 -19.07 5.83
CA VAL A 414 -27.67 -18.29 6.11
C VAL A 414 -27.75 -16.88 5.53
N VAL A 415 -27.06 -15.92 6.16
CA VAL A 415 -26.92 -14.57 5.63
C VAL A 415 -25.52 -14.39 5.07
N CYS A 416 -25.39 -14.18 3.76
CA CYS A 416 -24.10 -13.90 3.13
C CYS A 416 -23.57 -12.53 3.56
N LYS A 417 -22.38 -12.49 4.19
CA LYS A 417 -21.71 -11.27 4.66
C LYS A 417 -20.60 -10.82 3.73
N ASP A 418 -19.89 -11.77 3.11
CA ASP A 418 -18.83 -11.49 2.14
C ASP A 418 -18.84 -12.56 1.05
N TYR A 419 -18.58 -12.13 -0.19
CA TYR A 419 -18.55 -12.98 -1.36
C TYR A 419 -17.47 -12.50 -2.33
N GLN A 420 -16.45 -13.31 -2.55
CA GLN A 420 -15.31 -12.97 -3.40
C GLN A 420 -15.06 -14.07 -4.43
N VAL A 421 -14.94 -13.66 -5.69
CA VAL A 421 -14.53 -14.53 -6.80
C VAL A 421 -13.15 -14.14 -7.27
N ARG A 422 -12.24 -15.09 -7.39
CA ARG A 422 -10.89 -14.88 -7.91
C ARG A 422 -10.58 -15.87 -8.99
N SER A 423 -9.84 -15.47 -10.01
CA SER A 423 -9.24 -16.41 -10.96
C SER A 423 -8.00 -17.05 -10.31
N ALA A 424 -8.02 -18.36 -10.14
CA ALA A 424 -6.90 -19.13 -9.61
C ALA A 424 -5.86 -19.47 -10.69
N THR A 425 -6.26 -19.51 -11.98
CA THR A 425 -5.42 -19.77 -13.13
C THR A 425 -5.66 -18.74 -14.24
N LEU A 426 -4.79 -18.70 -15.25
CA LEU A 426 -4.92 -17.81 -16.41
C LEU A 426 -5.50 -18.59 -17.59
N GLY A 427 -6.32 -17.94 -18.44
CA GLY A 427 -6.85 -18.51 -19.67
C GLY A 427 -8.39 -18.52 -19.72
N ARG A 428 -8.95 -19.04 -20.81
CA ARG A 428 -10.41 -19.14 -20.99
C ARG A 428 -11.05 -20.24 -20.11
N ASP A 429 -10.24 -21.18 -19.69
CA ASP A 429 -10.53 -22.32 -18.82
C ASP A 429 -10.02 -22.07 -17.38
N ALA A 430 -9.86 -20.80 -17.03
CA ALA A 430 -9.38 -20.42 -15.70
C ALA A 430 -10.31 -20.97 -14.60
N ILE A 431 -9.71 -21.59 -13.59
CA ILE A 431 -10.43 -22.02 -12.39
C ILE A 431 -10.85 -20.78 -11.60
N GLY A 432 -12.15 -20.63 -11.39
CA GLY A 432 -12.72 -19.64 -10.48
C GLY A 432 -12.70 -20.18 -9.06
N GLU A 433 -12.04 -19.48 -8.15
CA GLU A 433 -12.10 -19.74 -6.70
C GLU A 433 -13.10 -18.77 -6.08
N VAL A 434 -14.10 -19.33 -5.38
CA VAL A 434 -15.08 -18.58 -4.59
C VAL A 434 -14.75 -18.72 -3.12
N ASN A 435 -14.62 -17.59 -2.43
CA ASN A 435 -14.53 -17.51 -0.98
C ASN A 435 -15.74 -16.72 -0.47
N LEU A 436 -16.48 -17.30 0.47
CA LEU A 436 -17.62 -16.63 1.08
C LEU A 436 -17.60 -16.71 2.61
N GLU A 437 -18.24 -15.74 3.23
CA GLU A 437 -18.51 -15.71 4.66
C GLU A 437 -20.01 -15.57 4.86
N VAL A 438 -20.60 -16.50 5.62
CA VAL A 438 -22.03 -16.48 5.97
C VAL A 438 -22.21 -16.38 7.48
N GLU A 439 -23.29 -15.73 7.89
CA GLU A 439 -23.71 -15.68 9.29
C GLU A 439 -24.87 -16.66 9.52
N TYR A 440 -24.75 -17.48 10.58
CA TYR A 440 -25.80 -18.35 11.08
C TYR A 440 -25.89 -18.20 12.61
N LYS A 441 -27.09 -17.84 13.11
CA LYS A 441 -27.35 -17.64 14.56
C LYS A 441 -26.31 -16.77 15.27
N GLY A 442 -25.86 -15.68 14.59
CA GLY A 442 -24.91 -14.71 15.13
C GLY A 442 -23.44 -15.15 15.11
N ARG A 443 -23.11 -16.29 14.47
CA ARG A 443 -21.74 -16.77 14.24
C ARG A 443 -21.40 -16.75 12.76
N SER A 444 -20.15 -16.40 12.43
CA SER A 444 -19.64 -16.39 11.06
C SER A 444 -19.01 -17.74 10.69
N TYR A 445 -19.37 -18.23 9.50
CA TYR A 445 -18.82 -19.45 8.90
C TYR A 445 -18.30 -19.13 7.50
N ARG A 446 -17.15 -19.68 7.14
CA ARG A 446 -16.56 -19.47 5.83
C ARG A 446 -16.66 -20.73 4.98
N GLY A 447 -16.86 -20.55 3.68
CA GLY A 447 -16.83 -21.60 2.70
C GLY A 447 -15.93 -21.24 1.51
N THR A 448 -15.35 -22.26 0.90
CA THR A 448 -14.51 -22.11 -0.31
C THR A 448 -14.88 -23.17 -1.32
N GLY A 449 -14.90 -22.81 -2.59
CA GLY A 449 -15.13 -23.72 -3.70
C GLY A 449 -14.29 -23.32 -4.92
N ALA A 450 -13.88 -24.27 -5.72
CA ALA A 450 -13.08 -24.04 -6.92
C ALA A 450 -13.57 -24.94 -8.06
N SER A 451 -13.86 -24.32 -9.21
CA SER A 451 -14.25 -24.99 -10.47
C SER A 451 -13.97 -24.07 -11.64
N THR A 452 -13.96 -24.61 -12.85
CA THR A 452 -14.00 -23.82 -14.10
C THR A 452 -15.37 -23.14 -14.31
N ASP A 453 -16.43 -23.61 -13.62
CA ASP A 453 -17.74 -22.96 -13.56
C ASP A 453 -17.89 -22.18 -12.24
N THR A 454 -18.16 -20.88 -12.34
CA THR A 454 -18.30 -20.02 -11.16
C THR A 454 -19.55 -20.32 -10.33
N VAL A 455 -20.60 -20.85 -10.94
CA VAL A 455 -21.81 -21.28 -10.21
C VAL A 455 -21.50 -22.54 -9.40
N GLU A 456 -20.81 -23.52 -9.98
CA GLU A 456 -20.34 -24.70 -9.27
C GLU A 456 -19.41 -24.33 -8.12
N SER A 457 -18.43 -23.45 -8.38
CA SER A 457 -17.54 -22.96 -7.33
C SER A 457 -18.31 -22.34 -6.17
N THR A 458 -19.38 -21.61 -6.47
CA THR A 458 -20.25 -20.99 -5.46
C THR A 458 -21.02 -22.04 -4.66
N ILE A 459 -21.65 -23.02 -5.32
CA ILE A 459 -22.37 -24.11 -4.65
C ILE A 459 -21.43 -24.87 -3.70
N LEU A 460 -20.22 -25.20 -4.16
CA LEU A 460 -19.21 -25.86 -3.33
C LEU A 460 -18.79 -25.01 -2.13
N ALA A 461 -18.68 -23.69 -2.31
CA ALA A 461 -18.37 -22.78 -1.21
C ALA A 461 -19.51 -22.71 -0.18
N ILE A 462 -20.78 -22.64 -0.62
CA ILE A 462 -21.95 -22.65 0.26
C ILE A 462 -22.00 -23.96 1.04
N LEU A 463 -21.83 -25.10 0.38
CA LEU A 463 -21.79 -26.42 1.03
C LEU A 463 -20.67 -26.52 2.06
N GLY A 464 -19.50 -25.95 1.77
CA GLY A 464 -18.39 -25.87 2.72
C GLY A 464 -18.77 -25.12 4.01
N ALA A 465 -19.52 -24.04 3.91
CA ALA A 465 -20.02 -23.29 5.07
C ALA A 465 -21.15 -24.06 5.80
N VAL A 466 -22.12 -24.60 5.06
CA VAL A 466 -23.25 -25.37 5.61
C VAL A 466 -22.79 -26.63 6.37
N ASN A 467 -21.83 -27.35 5.83
CA ASN A 467 -21.27 -28.53 6.52
C ASN A 467 -20.55 -28.14 7.83
N ARG A 468 -19.92 -26.97 7.88
CA ARG A 468 -19.34 -26.44 9.14
C ARG A 468 -20.41 -26.08 10.16
N ILE A 469 -21.52 -25.47 9.69
CA ILE A 469 -22.67 -25.15 10.55
C ILE A 469 -23.27 -26.46 11.11
N ALA A 470 -23.46 -27.47 10.26
CA ALA A 470 -24.00 -28.77 10.69
C ALA A 470 -23.10 -29.46 11.72
N ALA A 471 -21.78 -29.44 11.54
CA ALA A 471 -20.82 -30.01 12.48
C ALA A 471 -20.73 -29.25 13.83
N ASP A 472 -21.08 -27.95 13.86
CA ASP A 472 -21.08 -27.11 15.08
C ASP A 472 -22.41 -27.21 15.88
N GLN A 473 -23.43 -27.87 15.33
CA GLN A 473 -24.70 -28.12 16.06
C GLN A 473 -24.55 -29.40 16.88
N PRO A 474 -24.70 -29.39 18.22
CA PRO A 474 -24.78 -30.60 19.00
C PRO A 474 -26.08 -31.33 18.62
N ASN A 475 -25.99 -32.65 18.31
CA ASN A 475 -27.11 -33.54 18.16
C ASN A 475 -28.02 -33.53 19.39
#